data_00a60be1548ab44093ff5bf05be20441
#
_entry.id   00a60be1548ab44093ff5bf05be20441
#
_cell.length_a   1.000
_cell.length_b   1.000
_cell.length_c   1.000
_cell.angle_alpha   90.00
_cell.angle_beta   90.00
_cell.angle_gamma   90.00
#
_symmetry.space_group_name_H-M   'P 1'
#
loop_
_entity.id
_entity.type
_entity.pdbx_description
1 polymer ?
#
loop_
_entity_poly.entity_id
_entity_poly.type
_entity_poly.pdbx_seq_one_letter_code
_entity_poly.pdbx_strand_id
1 'polypeptide(L)'
;MTSVGGGPRTPIRPAWRRLHPLDAIAVALAVAGAGCVATGLLPRADATATLTRILPLLLFLGTVVVLAELTAAAGVFDVLATRLAVVSRGSWPALFALCVGFAALTTVVLNLDTTAVLLTPVMLALAVTLRTAVAPLAVTTVWLANTASLLLPVSNLTNLLAADRVGLDPLAYAGVMWLPQLAALAVTTVLLWYFWWRRDRPATGRFAPPEVHRPADPVLYRTALVACLLFVAGILAGAPVGLASAAAAALLLLGFALRFPGTLRPALLPWRLLVFVTGLFLVVQTIGQHGLDDLVAWLAGRDGGAPGALRAGGTGALLANLVNNLPAYLAVEAVLPAGDRQRLFALLIGTNVGPLALPWASLATLLWLERCRAAGVAVPLARYLLTSAALAVLGTLAAIGTLLLTS
;
A
#
# COMPACT_ATOMS: atom_id res chain seq x y z
N MET A 1 42.48 -1.21 -50.75
CA MET A 1 42.89 -0.32 -49.66
C MET A 1 41.74 0.64 -49.38
N THR A 2 40.87 0.32 -48.43
CA THR A 2 39.86 1.25 -47.91
C THR A 2 39.78 1.01 -46.40
N SER A 3 40.24 2.01 -45.67
CA SER A 3 40.34 2.03 -44.21
C SER A 3 38.95 2.09 -43.58
N VAL A 4 38.62 1.10 -42.73
CA VAL A 4 37.43 1.13 -41.88
C VAL A 4 37.73 2.03 -40.67
N GLY A 5 37.08 3.20 -40.61
CA GLY A 5 37.14 4.14 -39.52
C GLY A 5 36.48 3.61 -38.29
N GLY A 6 37.26 3.45 -37.18
CA GLY A 6 36.74 3.15 -35.86
C GLY A 6 36.04 4.36 -35.27
N GLY A 7 34.69 4.28 -35.12
CA GLY A 7 33.93 5.27 -34.38
C GLY A 7 34.27 5.24 -32.88
N PRO A 8 34.13 6.36 -32.16
CA PRO A 8 34.49 6.43 -30.74
C PRO A 8 33.59 5.52 -29.90
N ARG A 9 34.17 4.54 -29.20
CA ARG A 9 33.50 3.72 -28.20
C ARG A 9 33.03 4.63 -27.06
N THR A 10 31.73 4.84 -26.95
CA THR A 10 31.17 5.49 -25.79
C THR A 10 31.52 4.67 -24.54
N PRO A 11 32.11 5.27 -23.48
CA PRO A 11 32.46 4.55 -22.28
C PRO A 11 31.17 4.01 -21.64
N ILE A 12 31.12 2.69 -21.42
CA ILE A 12 30.08 2.03 -20.64
C ILE A 12 30.21 2.57 -19.20
N ARG A 13 29.34 3.52 -18.85
CA ARG A 13 29.28 4.05 -17.48
C ARG A 13 28.80 2.92 -16.56
N PRO A 14 29.54 2.57 -15.51
CA PRO A 14 29.17 1.48 -14.64
C PRO A 14 27.82 1.75 -13.96
N ALA A 15 26.94 0.75 -13.95
CA ALA A 15 25.54 0.80 -13.54
C ALA A 15 25.27 1.21 -12.08
N TRP A 16 26.34 1.26 -11.23
CA TRP A 16 26.24 1.64 -9.81
C TRP A 16 26.09 3.15 -9.55
N ARG A 17 26.15 4.00 -10.58
CA ARG A 17 26.17 5.47 -10.43
C ARG A 17 24.82 6.17 -10.33
N ARG A 18 23.70 5.46 -10.34
CA ARG A 18 22.38 6.08 -10.05
C ARG A 18 21.59 5.22 -9.09
N LEU A 19 21.92 5.29 -7.79
CA LEU A 19 20.97 4.88 -6.78
C LEU A 19 19.69 5.69 -6.99
N HIS A 20 18.58 5.00 -7.13
CA HIS A 20 17.28 5.68 -7.21
C HIS A 20 17.08 6.42 -5.88
N PRO A 21 16.45 7.61 -5.84
CA PRO A 21 16.26 8.37 -4.60
C PRO A 21 15.68 7.55 -3.44
N LEU A 22 14.74 6.64 -3.72
CA LEU A 22 14.18 5.75 -2.70
C LEU A 22 15.19 4.73 -2.16
N ASP A 23 16.14 4.25 -2.97
CA ASP A 23 17.19 3.35 -2.51
C ASP A 23 18.18 4.09 -1.61
N ALA A 24 18.47 5.36 -1.94
CA ALA A 24 19.30 6.22 -1.10
C ALA A 24 18.64 6.49 0.26
N ILE A 25 17.32 6.73 0.27
CA ILE A 25 16.54 6.90 1.51
C ILE A 25 16.54 5.60 2.33
N ALA A 26 16.35 4.44 1.70
CA ALA A 26 16.37 3.14 2.39
C ALA A 26 17.70 2.89 3.07
N VAL A 27 18.81 3.13 2.36
CA VAL A 27 20.17 2.98 2.92
C VAL A 27 20.42 4.00 4.02
N ALA A 28 20.04 5.27 3.83
CA ALA A 28 20.19 6.32 4.82
C ALA A 28 19.45 5.99 6.13
N LEU A 29 18.20 5.52 6.05
CA LEU A 29 17.43 5.11 7.22
C LEU A 29 18.02 3.88 7.91
N ALA A 30 18.49 2.90 7.14
CA ALA A 30 19.16 1.73 7.72
C ALA A 30 20.46 2.10 8.44
N VAL A 31 21.28 2.96 7.83
CA VAL A 31 22.52 3.46 8.44
C VAL A 31 22.20 4.32 9.67
N ALA A 32 21.21 5.20 9.61
CA ALA A 32 20.79 6.01 10.75
C ALA A 32 20.29 5.13 11.90
N GLY A 33 19.40 4.15 11.62
CA GLY A 33 18.87 3.23 12.61
C GLY A 33 19.98 2.40 13.27
N ALA A 34 20.90 1.83 12.47
CA ALA A 34 22.06 1.10 12.98
C ALA A 34 22.99 2.02 13.79
N GLY A 35 23.18 3.27 13.36
CA GLY A 35 23.96 4.28 14.07
C GLY A 35 23.34 4.61 15.43
N CYS A 36 22.02 4.77 15.53
CA CYS A 36 21.33 4.97 16.81
C CYS A 36 21.57 3.83 17.80
N VAL A 37 21.56 2.60 17.31
CA VAL A 37 21.87 1.42 18.15
C VAL A 37 23.35 1.36 18.54
N ALA A 38 24.26 1.65 17.60
CA ALA A 38 25.70 1.60 17.84
C ALA A 38 26.18 2.68 18.81
N THR A 39 25.59 3.87 18.77
CA THR A 39 25.90 5.00 19.67
C THR A 39 25.20 4.91 21.02
N GLY A 40 24.28 3.95 21.22
CA GLY A 40 23.49 3.82 22.44
C GLY A 40 22.31 4.79 22.55
N LEU A 41 22.05 5.60 21.52
CA LEU A 41 20.84 6.45 21.46
C LEU A 41 19.55 5.58 21.50
N LEU A 42 19.61 4.40 20.86
CA LEU A 42 18.60 3.38 21.04
C LEU A 42 19.23 2.20 21.79
N PRO A 43 18.81 1.91 23.04
CA PRO A 43 19.31 0.76 23.79
C PRO A 43 19.12 -0.55 23.01
N ARG A 44 20.08 -1.46 23.11
CA ARG A 44 20.03 -2.74 22.38
C ARG A 44 18.78 -3.56 22.73
N ALA A 45 18.30 -3.49 23.97
CA ALA A 45 17.08 -4.16 24.40
C ALA A 45 15.86 -3.65 23.61
N ASP A 46 15.74 -2.33 23.45
CA ASP A 46 14.62 -1.71 22.72
C ASP A 46 14.72 -1.93 21.22
N ALA A 47 15.94 -1.92 20.67
CA ALA A 47 16.18 -2.29 19.27
C ALA A 47 15.75 -3.75 19.00
N THR A 48 16.13 -4.68 19.88
CA THR A 48 15.70 -6.09 19.76
C THR A 48 14.20 -6.26 19.90
N ALA A 49 13.59 -5.57 20.86
CA ALA A 49 12.13 -5.57 21.03
C ALA A 49 11.42 -5.04 19.78
N THR A 50 11.91 -3.94 19.21
CA THR A 50 11.39 -3.37 17.95
C THR A 50 11.53 -4.37 16.80
N LEU A 51 12.70 -4.97 16.61
CA LEU A 51 12.92 -5.96 15.55
C LEU A 51 12.02 -7.19 15.70
N THR A 52 11.88 -7.71 16.92
CA THR A 52 10.96 -8.84 17.20
C THR A 52 9.51 -8.47 16.90
N ARG A 53 9.10 -7.27 17.25
CA ARG A 53 7.75 -6.76 16.99
C ARG A 53 7.44 -6.64 15.49
N ILE A 54 8.40 -6.20 14.67
CA ILE A 54 8.20 -6.03 13.22
C ILE A 54 8.51 -7.28 12.41
N LEU A 55 9.08 -8.34 13.00
CA LEU A 55 9.44 -9.57 12.29
C LEU A 55 8.27 -10.20 11.53
N PRO A 56 7.04 -10.32 12.08
CA PRO A 56 5.88 -10.80 11.34
C PRO A 56 5.55 -9.92 10.11
N LEU A 57 5.72 -8.61 10.23
CA LEU A 57 5.55 -7.66 9.13
C LEU A 57 6.61 -7.87 8.05
N LEU A 58 7.86 -8.01 8.42
CA LEU A 58 8.95 -8.28 7.45
C LEU A 58 8.75 -9.63 6.74
N LEU A 59 8.31 -10.66 7.45
CA LEU A 59 7.95 -11.95 6.85
C LEU A 59 6.83 -11.78 5.82
N PHE A 60 5.77 -11.08 6.18
CA PHE A 60 4.67 -10.78 5.27
C PHE A 60 5.16 -10.05 4.02
N LEU A 61 5.91 -8.96 4.19
CA LEU A 61 6.43 -8.16 3.08
C LEU A 61 7.28 -8.98 2.10
N GLY A 62 8.21 -9.78 2.64
CA GLY A 62 9.06 -10.64 1.83
C GLY A 62 8.26 -11.66 1.03
N THR A 63 7.36 -12.36 1.70
CA THR A 63 6.62 -13.48 1.10
C THR A 63 5.49 -13.05 0.18
N VAL A 64 4.76 -11.97 0.50
CA VAL A 64 3.66 -11.49 -0.36
C VAL A 64 4.16 -10.91 -1.68
N VAL A 65 5.35 -10.30 -1.68
CA VAL A 65 5.99 -9.81 -2.91
C VAL A 65 6.41 -10.99 -3.80
N VAL A 66 7.02 -12.03 -3.22
CA VAL A 66 7.35 -13.27 -3.95
C VAL A 66 6.09 -13.92 -4.51
N LEU A 67 5.03 -14.02 -3.71
CA LEU A 67 3.72 -14.54 -4.13
C LEU A 67 3.19 -13.77 -5.34
N ALA A 68 3.23 -12.42 -5.30
CA ALA A 68 2.74 -11.58 -6.38
C ALA A 68 3.56 -11.73 -7.67
N GLU A 69 4.90 -11.77 -7.59
CA GLU A 69 5.77 -11.95 -8.75
C GLU A 69 5.51 -13.30 -9.45
N LEU A 70 5.42 -14.38 -8.68
CA LEU A 70 5.17 -15.70 -9.22
C LEU A 70 3.73 -15.83 -9.77
N THR A 71 2.76 -15.19 -9.14
CA THR A 71 1.38 -15.11 -9.63
C THR A 71 1.30 -14.34 -10.96
N ALA A 72 2.07 -13.25 -11.10
CA ALA A 72 2.22 -12.53 -12.37
C ALA A 72 2.84 -13.43 -13.44
N ALA A 73 3.94 -14.10 -13.13
CA ALA A 73 4.62 -15.02 -14.06
C ALA A 73 3.73 -16.18 -14.50
N ALA A 74 2.77 -16.61 -13.67
CA ALA A 74 1.77 -17.61 -14.01
C ALA A 74 0.62 -17.08 -14.90
N GLY A 75 0.56 -15.77 -15.20
CA GLY A 75 -0.44 -15.12 -16.05
C GLY A 75 -1.80 -14.89 -15.40
N VAL A 76 -1.92 -15.00 -14.07
CA VAL A 76 -3.20 -14.81 -13.37
C VAL A 76 -3.69 -13.38 -13.51
N PHE A 77 -2.80 -12.39 -13.42
CA PHE A 77 -3.17 -10.99 -13.50
C PHE A 77 -3.63 -10.58 -14.90
N ASP A 78 -3.02 -11.17 -15.96
CA ASP A 78 -3.44 -10.91 -17.34
C ASP A 78 -4.84 -11.47 -17.63
N VAL A 79 -5.14 -12.66 -17.12
CA VAL A 79 -6.50 -13.25 -17.21
C VAL A 79 -7.52 -12.38 -16.49
N LEU A 80 -7.21 -11.94 -15.28
CA LEU A 80 -8.11 -11.11 -14.49
C LEU A 80 -8.33 -9.73 -15.14
N ALA A 81 -7.27 -9.11 -15.63
CA ALA A 81 -7.32 -7.82 -16.34
C ALA A 81 -8.20 -7.90 -17.59
N THR A 82 -7.99 -8.92 -18.44
CA THR A 82 -8.80 -9.10 -19.66
C THR A 82 -10.26 -9.40 -19.34
N ARG A 83 -10.56 -10.17 -18.28
CA ARG A 83 -11.94 -10.40 -17.82
C ARG A 83 -12.61 -9.12 -17.36
N LEU A 84 -11.95 -8.26 -16.58
CA LEU A 84 -12.47 -6.95 -16.17
C LEU A 84 -12.82 -6.08 -17.39
N ALA A 85 -11.93 -6.07 -18.41
CA ALA A 85 -12.18 -5.34 -19.64
C ALA A 85 -13.40 -5.87 -20.41
N VAL A 86 -13.57 -7.19 -20.51
CA VAL A 86 -14.72 -7.81 -21.17
C VAL A 86 -16.02 -7.53 -20.42
N VAL A 87 -16.04 -7.65 -19.08
CA VAL A 87 -17.22 -7.38 -18.24
C VAL A 87 -17.68 -5.93 -18.36
N SER A 88 -16.78 -4.97 -18.56
CA SER A 88 -17.13 -3.56 -18.78
C SER A 88 -17.84 -3.29 -20.12
N ARG A 89 -17.93 -4.29 -21.02
CA ARG A 89 -18.56 -4.22 -22.33
C ARG A 89 -18.08 -3.04 -23.19
N GLY A 90 -16.81 -2.69 -23.06
CA GLY A 90 -16.20 -1.58 -23.80
C GLY A 90 -16.58 -0.19 -23.31
N SER A 91 -17.31 -0.04 -22.22
CA SER A 91 -17.68 1.24 -21.63
C SER A 91 -16.58 1.74 -20.69
N TRP A 92 -16.00 2.93 -20.95
CA TRP A 92 -14.98 3.54 -20.12
C TRP A 92 -15.47 3.87 -18.69
N PRO A 93 -16.67 4.47 -18.49
CA PRO A 93 -17.20 4.68 -17.15
C PRO A 93 -17.49 3.38 -16.40
N ALA A 94 -17.97 2.34 -17.10
CA ALA A 94 -18.20 1.03 -16.47
C ALA A 94 -16.88 0.38 -16.03
N LEU A 95 -15.83 0.50 -16.85
CA LEU A 95 -14.48 0.04 -16.49
C LEU A 95 -13.98 0.76 -15.24
N PHE A 96 -14.12 2.08 -15.20
CA PHE A 96 -13.78 2.88 -14.02
C PHE A 96 -14.50 2.38 -12.76
N ALA A 97 -15.83 2.25 -12.83
CA ALA A 97 -16.62 1.79 -11.70
C ALA A 97 -16.24 0.38 -11.24
N LEU A 98 -15.95 -0.54 -12.18
CA LEU A 98 -15.46 -1.89 -11.87
C LEU A 98 -14.08 -1.87 -11.22
N CYS A 99 -13.15 -1.05 -11.71
CA CYS A 99 -11.82 -0.92 -11.12
C CYS A 99 -11.90 -0.34 -9.69
N VAL A 100 -12.71 0.71 -9.49
CA VAL A 100 -12.93 1.31 -8.17
C VAL A 100 -13.60 0.31 -7.23
N GLY A 101 -14.68 -0.33 -7.65
CA GLY A 101 -15.42 -1.31 -6.85
C GLY A 101 -14.54 -2.51 -6.47
N PHE A 102 -13.77 -3.02 -7.44
CA PHE A 102 -12.87 -4.14 -7.20
C PHE A 102 -11.74 -3.79 -6.23
N ALA A 103 -11.12 -2.63 -6.40
CA ALA A 103 -10.07 -2.16 -5.49
C ALA A 103 -10.61 -1.90 -4.07
N ALA A 104 -11.77 -1.25 -3.95
CA ALA A 104 -12.40 -1.01 -2.66
C ALA A 104 -12.77 -2.32 -1.95
N LEU A 105 -13.42 -3.24 -2.66
CA LEU A 105 -13.80 -4.54 -2.09
C LEU A 105 -12.58 -5.35 -1.64
N THR A 106 -11.53 -5.40 -2.46
CA THR A 106 -10.29 -6.10 -2.13
C THR A 106 -9.66 -5.52 -0.86
N THR A 107 -9.64 -4.19 -0.72
CA THR A 107 -9.08 -3.51 0.45
C THR A 107 -9.89 -3.78 1.71
N VAL A 108 -11.21 -3.68 1.64
CA VAL A 108 -12.11 -3.93 2.78
C VAL A 108 -11.97 -5.36 3.29
N VAL A 109 -11.91 -6.35 2.38
CA VAL A 109 -11.93 -7.78 2.72
C VAL A 109 -10.55 -8.32 3.10
N LEU A 110 -9.50 -7.89 2.41
CA LEU A 110 -8.15 -8.41 2.63
C LEU A 110 -7.32 -7.49 3.53
N ASN A 111 -6.84 -6.41 3.02
CA ASN A 111 -6.21 -5.23 3.66
C ASN A 111 -5.56 -4.34 2.59
N LEU A 112 -5.08 -3.16 3.01
CA LEU A 112 -4.45 -2.18 2.11
C LEU A 112 -3.16 -2.70 1.46
N ASP A 113 -2.32 -3.41 2.20
CA ASP A 113 -1.00 -3.87 1.73
C ASP A 113 -1.15 -5.00 0.71
N THR A 114 -2.04 -5.95 0.98
CA THR A 114 -2.38 -7.02 0.04
C THR A 114 -2.98 -6.46 -1.25
N THR A 115 -3.89 -5.48 -1.14
CA THR A 115 -4.45 -4.79 -2.32
C THR A 115 -3.36 -4.12 -3.14
N ALA A 116 -2.45 -3.39 -2.51
CA ALA A 116 -1.35 -2.73 -3.21
C ALA A 116 -0.46 -3.74 -3.98
N VAL A 117 -0.19 -4.91 -3.40
CA VAL A 117 0.69 -5.91 -4.02
C VAL A 117 -0.01 -6.72 -5.11
N LEU A 118 -1.23 -7.20 -4.88
CA LEU A 118 -1.91 -8.10 -5.80
C LEU A 118 -2.70 -7.37 -6.89
N LEU A 119 -3.28 -6.22 -6.58
CA LEU A 119 -4.12 -5.51 -7.54
C LEU A 119 -3.32 -4.60 -8.46
N THR A 120 -2.17 -4.07 -8.03
CA THR A 120 -1.34 -3.22 -8.91
C THR A 120 -0.97 -3.94 -10.21
N PRO A 121 -0.41 -5.17 -10.21
CA PRO A 121 -0.13 -5.89 -11.44
C PRO A 121 -1.35 -6.10 -12.34
N VAL A 122 -2.53 -6.35 -11.77
CA VAL A 122 -3.79 -6.48 -12.52
C VAL A 122 -4.12 -5.18 -13.26
N MET A 123 -4.02 -4.05 -12.57
CA MET A 123 -4.30 -2.73 -13.17
C MET A 123 -3.27 -2.34 -14.23
N LEU A 124 -2.00 -2.70 -14.02
CA LEU A 124 -0.95 -2.48 -15.01
C LEU A 124 -1.17 -3.35 -16.26
N ALA A 125 -1.48 -4.63 -16.11
CA ALA A 125 -1.80 -5.54 -17.19
C ALA A 125 -3.04 -5.06 -17.96
N LEU A 126 -4.06 -4.56 -17.27
CA LEU A 126 -5.25 -3.96 -17.87
C LEU A 126 -4.90 -2.73 -18.73
N ALA A 127 -4.02 -1.84 -18.24
CA ALA A 127 -3.59 -0.67 -19.02
C ALA A 127 -2.85 -1.08 -20.30
N VAL A 128 -1.95 -2.05 -20.20
CA VAL A 128 -1.22 -2.60 -21.37
C VAL A 128 -2.19 -3.24 -22.38
N THR A 129 -3.10 -4.07 -21.89
CA THR A 129 -4.10 -4.76 -22.74
C THR A 129 -4.99 -3.77 -23.49
N LEU A 130 -5.41 -2.70 -22.83
CA LEU A 130 -6.28 -1.66 -23.42
C LEU A 130 -5.49 -0.60 -24.19
N ARG A 131 -4.15 -0.67 -24.20
CA ARG A 131 -3.26 0.34 -24.80
C ARG A 131 -3.60 1.76 -24.33
N THR A 132 -3.88 1.91 -23.04
CA THR A 132 -4.23 3.18 -22.41
C THR A 132 -3.12 3.65 -21.46
N ALA A 133 -3.24 4.88 -20.96
CA ALA A 133 -2.31 5.41 -19.97
C ALA A 133 -2.33 4.55 -18.70
N VAL A 134 -1.16 4.20 -18.19
CA VAL A 134 -1.00 3.33 -17.03
C VAL A 134 -1.32 4.06 -15.71
N ALA A 135 -1.02 5.36 -15.64
CA ALA A 135 -1.11 6.13 -14.42
C ALA A 135 -2.53 6.15 -13.78
N PRO A 136 -3.65 6.32 -14.52
CA PRO A 136 -4.98 6.29 -13.93
C PRO A 136 -5.29 4.97 -13.21
N LEU A 137 -4.95 3.84 -13.83
CA LEU A 137 -5.19 2.52 -13.27
C LEU A 137 -4.28 2.22 -12.08
N ALA A 138 -3.00 2.57 -12.19
CA ALA A 138 -2.05 2.40 -11.09
C ALA A 138 -2.43 3.24 -9.86
N VAL A 139 -2.81 4.51 -10.06
CA VAL A 139 -3.22 5.42 -8.97
C VAL A 139 -4.54 4.97 -8.34
N THR A 140 -5.46 4.39 -9.11
CA THR A 140 -6.70 3.79 -8.58
C THR A 140 -6.39 2.78 -7.48
N THR A 141 -5.39 1.91 -7.69
CA THR A 141 -4.99 0.91 -6.68
C THR A 141 -4.52 1.57 -5.39
N VAL A 142 -3.54 2.45 -5.46
CA VAL A 142 -2.91 2.98 -4.23
C VAL A 142 -3.84 3.94 -3.47
N TRP A 143 -4.66 4.73 -4.17
CA TRP A 143 -5.61 5.59 -3.51
C TRP A 143 -6.68 4.78 -2.78
N LEU A 144 -7.25 3.75 -3.42
CA LEU A 144 -8.26 2.91 -2.79
C LEU A 144 -7.67 1.95 -1.76
N ALA A 145 -6.44 1.48 -1.91
CA ALA A 145 -5.77 0.73 -0.86
C ALA A 145 -5.74 1.51 0.47
N ASN A 146 -5.44 2.81 0.43
CA ASN A 146 -5.42 3.64 1.63
C ASN A 146 -6.84 4.06 2.05
N THR A 147 -7.67 4.60 1.15
CA THR A 147 -8.95 5.23 1.51
C THR A 147 -10.11 4.25 1.70
N ALA A 148 -10.02 3.02 1.18
CA ALA A 148 -11.03 1.99 1.38
C ALA A 148 -10.75 1.08 2.60
N SER A 149 -9.75 1.40 3.40
CA SER A 149 -9.28 0.55 4.51
C SER A 149 -9.91 0.87 5.87
N LEU A 150 -10.95 1.71 5.94
CA LEU A 150 -11.53 2.15 7.22
C LEU A 150 -12.59 1.20 7.78
N LEU A 151 -13.30 0.41 6.93
CA LEU A 151 -14.57 -0.24 7.29
C LEU A 151 -14.43 -1.38 8.29
N LEU A 152 -13.39 -2.20 8.18
CA LEU A 152 -13.22 -3.39 9.01
C LEU A 152 -11.87 -3.38 9.75
N PRO A 153 -11.79 -4.00 10.93
CA PRO A 153 -10.51 -4.15 11.63
C PRO A 153 -9.43 -4.83 10.79
N VAL A 154 -9.78 -5.84 10.00
CA VAL A 154 -8.83 -6.60 9.15
C VAL A 154 -8.27 -5.76 8.01
N SER A 155 -8.94 -4.68 7.60
CA SER A 155 -8.54 -3.86 6.45
C SER A 155 -7.24 -3.09 6.66
N ASN A 156 -6.84 -2.84 7.92
CA ASN A 156 -5.59 -2.19 8.29
C ASN A 156 -5.16 -2.61 9.70
N LEU A 157 -3.85 -2.76 9.93
CA LEU A 157 -3.32 -3.09 11.25
C LEU A 157 -3.66 -2.01 12.30
N THR A 158 -3.67 -0.74 11.93
CA THR A 158 -4.08 0.35 12.84
C THR A 158 -5.52 0.23 13.29
N ASN A 159 -6.42 -0.23 12.41
CA ASN A 159 -7.81 -0.48 12.77
C ASN A 159 -7.94 -1.62 13.79
N LEU A 160 -7.15 -2.69 13.60
CA LEU A 160 -7.16 -3.83 14.53
C LEU A 160 -6.72 -3.39 15.92
N LEU A 161 -5.64 -2.61 16.02
CA LEU A 161 -5.16 -2.05 17.29
C LEU A 161 -6.22 -1.16 17.96
N ALA A 162 -6.89 -0.31 17.16
CA ALA A 162 -7.95 0.55 17.70
C ALA A 162 -9.18 -0.25 18.16
N ALA A 163 -9.61 -1.26 17.42
CA ALA A 163 -10.72 -2.12 17.79
C ALA A 163 -10.44 -2.84 19.12
N ASP A 164 -9.22 -3.37 19.28
CA ASP A 164 -8.76 -3.99 20.53
C ASP A 164 -8.77 -3.00 21.70
N ARG A 165 -8.27 -1.77 21.49
CA ARG A 165 -8.21 -0.73 22.53
C ARG A 165 -9.59 -0.34 23.06
N VAL A 166 -10.60 -0.27 22.18
CA VAL A 166 -11.97 0.13 22.56
C VAL A 166 -12.89 -1.07 22.84
N GLY A 167 -12.41 -2.30 22.66
CA GLY A 167 -13.17 -3.53 22.90
C GLY A 167 -14.37 -3.68 21.97
N LEU A 168 -14.25 -3.29 20.69
CA LEU A 168 -15.32 -3.43 19.70
C LEU A 168 -15.12 -4.69 18.85
N ASP A 169 -16.18 -5.47 18.73
CA ASP A 169 -16.24 -6.52 17.71
C ASP A 169 -16.29 -5.94 16.29
N PRO A 170 -16.02 -6.75 15.25
CA PRO A 170 -15.94 -6.24 13.87
C PRO A 170 -17.23 -5.57 13.35
N LEU A 171 -18.41 -6.00 13.79
CA LEU A 171 -19.69 -5.40 13.35
C LEU A 171 -19.94 -4.07 14.04
N ALA A 172 -19.68 -3.98 15.34
CA ALA A 172 -19.78 -2.74 16.10
C ALA A 172 -18.78 -1.70 15.58
N TYR A 173 -17.55 -2.12 15.25
CA TYR A 173 -16.54 -1.27 14.61
C TYR A 173 -17.04 -0.76 13.25
N ALA A 174 -17.54 -1.65 12.38
CA ALA A 174 -18.10 -1.27 11.09
C ALA A 174 -19.29 -0.32 11.23
N GLY A 175 -20.13 -0.49 12.28
CA GLY A 175 -21.23 0.41 12.61
C GLY A 175 -20.81 1.84 12.90
N VAL A 176 -19.59 2.07 13.39
CA VAL A 176 -19.02 3.43 13.57
C VAL A 176 -18.38 3.94 12.27
N MET A 177 -17.69 3.06 11.54
CA MET A 177 -16.80 3.47 10.45
C MET A 177 -17.44 3.43 9.05
N TRP A 178 -18.67 2.91 8.88
CA TRP A 178 -19.30 2.80 7.55
C TRP A 178 -19.52 4.14 6.87
N LEU A 179 -19.98 5.16 7.60
CA LEU A 179 -20.24 6.48 7.04
C LEU A 179 -18.95 7.25 6.73
N PRO A 180 -17.94 7.29 7.62
CA PRO A 180 -16.58 7.75 7.28
C PRO A 180 -15.98 7.03 6.06
N GLN A 181 -16.15 5.72 5.97
CA GLN A 181 -15.67 4.94 4.81
C GLN A 181 -16.37 5.36 3.52
N LEU A 182 -17.68 5.54 3.52
CA LEU A 182 -18.42 6.00 2.33
C LEU A 182 -18.00 7.42 1.92
N ALA A 183 -17.80 8.32 2.87
CA ALA A 183 -17.31 9.66 2.59
C ALA A 183 -15.92 9.66 1.95
N ALA A 184 -14.98 8.89 2.51
CA ALA A 184 -13.65 8.71 1.93
C ALA A 184 -13.71 8.13 0.52
N LEU A 185 -14.52 7.10 0.28
CA LEU A 185 -14.72 6.48 -1.04
C LEU A 185 -15.34 7.46 -2.04
N ALA A 186 -16.34 8.24 -1.64
CA ALA A 186 -16.98 9.23 -2.50
C ALA A 186 -15.97 10.29 -2.98
N VAL A 187 -15.21 10.88 -2.05
CA VAL A 187 -14.17 11.86 -2.38
C VAL A 187 -13.11 11.22 -3.28
N THR A 188 -12.64 10.02 -2.93
CA THR A 188 -11.64 9.29 -3.73
C THR A 188 -12.12 9.05 -5.16
N THR A 189 -13.34 8.55 -5.33
CA THR A 189 -13.93 8.25 -6.63
C THR A 189 -14.07 9.51 -7.50
N VAL A 190 -14.55 10.61 -6.91
CA VAL A 190 -14.68 11.89 -7.61
C VAL A 190 -13.33 12.42 -8.06
N LEU A 191 -12.34 12.43 -7.16
CA LEU A 191 -11.00 12.94 -7.48
C LEU A 191 -10.22 12.04 -8.44
N LEU A 192 -10.38 10.71 -8.36
CA LEU A 192 -9.83 9.76 -9.35
C LEU A 192 -10.38 10.07 -10.75
N TRP A 193 -11.69 10.19 -10.86
CA TRP A 193 -12.30 10.55 -12.13
C TRP A 193 -11.81 11.89 -12.63
N TYR A 194 -11.86 12.90 -11.80
CA TYR A 194 -11.52 14.28 -12.18
C TYR A 194 -10.03 14.42 -12.57
N PHE A 195 -9.12 13.92 -11.76
CA PHE A 195 -7.69 14.14 -11.98
C PHE A 195 -7.07 13.14 -12.94
N TRP A 196 -7.53 11.88 -12.96
CA TRP A 196 -6.83 10.80 -13.63
C TRP A 196 -7.60 10.20 -14.80
N TRP A 197 -8.84 9.77 -14.63
CA TRP A 197 -9.57 8.97 -15.61
C TRP A 197 -10.20 9.77 -16.75
N ARG A 198 -10.73 10.96 -16.50
CA ARG A 198 -11.45 11.75 -17.53
C ARG A 198 -10.56 12.23 -18.67
N ARG A 199 -9.25 12.44 -18.39
CA ARG A 199 -8.29 12.96 -19.38
C ARG A 199 -7.88 11.91 -20.40
N ASP A 200 -7.84 10.65 -19.97
CA ASP A 200 -7.43 9.51 -20.80
C ASP A 200 -8.64 8.77 -21.38
N ARG A 201 -9.84 9.36 -21.27
CA ARG A 201 -11.05 8.83 -21.82
C ARG A 201 -11.00 8.84 -23.36
N PRO A 202 -11.27 7.69 -24.04
CA PRO A 202 -11.46 7.69 -25.49
C PRO A 202 -12.54 8.68 -25.93
N ALA A 203 -12.37 9.34 -27.08
CA ALA A 203 -13.32 10.34 -27.57
C ALA A 203 -14.75 9.79 -27.67
N THR A 204 -14.90 8.52 -28.05
CA THR A 204 -16.17 7.81 -28.12
C THR A 204 -16.72 7.37 -26.75
N GLY A 205 -15.90 7.47 -25.67
CA GLY A 205 -16.19 6.88 -24.35
C GLY A 205 -16.22 5.36 -24.34
N ARG A 206 -15.78 4.73 -25.44
CA ARG A 206 -15.78 3.27 -25.63
C ARG A 206 -14.43 2.78 -26.11
N PHE A 207 -14.12 1.52 -25.80
CA PHE A 207 -12.97 0.79 -26.30
C PHE A 207 -13.38 -0.59 -26.80
N ALA A 208 -12.58 -1.22 -27.65
CA ALA A 208 -12.82 -2.60 -28.07
C ALA A 208 -12.41 -3.56 -26.94
N PRO A 209 -13.34 -4.39 -26.42
CA PRO A 209 -12.96 -5.40 -25.43
C PRO A 209 -11.92 -6.36 -26.01
N PRO A 210 -10.85 -6.65 -25.27
CA PRO A 210 -9.83 -7.60 -25.72
C PRO A 210 -10.34 -9.04 -25.64
N GLU A 211 -9.66 -9.96 -26.33
CA GLU A 211 -9.84 -11.39 -26.08
C GLU A 211 -9.31 -11.74 -24.68
N VAL A 212 -9.95 -12.71 -24.03
CA VAL A 212 -9.52 -13.18 -22.71
C VAL A 212 -8.16 -13.86 -22.85
N HIS A 213 -7.19 -13.39 -22.08
CA HIS A 213 -5.84 -13.98 -22.07
C HIS A 213 -5.87 -15.45 -21.69
N ARG A 214 -5.08 -16.26 -22.40
CA ARG A 214 -4.90 -17.68 -22.09
C ARG A 214 -3.51 -17.88 -21.49
N PRO A 215 -3.40 -18.43 -20.27
CA PRO A 215 -2.11 -18.66 -19.63
C PRO A 215 -1.25 -19.65 -20.41
N ALA A 216 0.06 -19.41 -20.49
CA ALA A 216 1.00 -20.26 -21.21
C ALA A 216 1.13 -21.67 -20.57
N ASP A 217 1.09 -21.74 -19.24
CA ASP A 217 1.09 -23.01 -18.49
C ASP A 217 -0.16 -23.11 -17.61
N PRO A 218 -1.15 -23.95 -18.00
CA PRO A 218 -2.38 -24.11 -17.24
C PRO A 218 -2.18 -24.71 -15.83
N VAL A 219 -1.11 -25.48 -15.60
CA VAL A 219 -0.82 -26.08 -14.28
C VAL A 219 -0.33 -24.98 -13.34
N LEU A 220 0.69 -24.20 -13.73
CA LEU A 220 1.16 -23.09 -12.91
C LEU A 220 0.09 -22.04 -12.67
N TYR A 221 -0.74 -21.76 -13.68
CA TYR A 221 -1.89 -20.88 -13.52
C TYR A 221 -2.85 -21.37 -12.43
N ARG A 222 -3.22 -22.67 -12.46
CA ARG A 222 -4.09 -23.25 -11.42
C ARG A 222 -3.42 -23.26 -10.05
N THR A 223 -2.14 -23.58 -9.98
CA THR A 223 -1.37 -23.54 -8.73
C THR A 223 -1.35 -22.12 -8.16
N ALA A 224 -1.17 -21.12 -9.00
CA ALA A 224 -1.19 -19.71 -8.57
C ALA A 224 -2.58 -19.28 -8.08
N LEU A 225 -3.65 -19.66 -8.76
CA LEU A 225 -5.01 -19.44 -8.28
C LEU A 225 -5.26 -20.09 -6.91
N VAL A 226 -4.85 -21.35 -6.75
CA VAL A 226 -4.99 -22.08 -5.48
C VAL A 226 -4.18 -21.39 -4.39
N ALA A 227 -2.93 -20.98 -4.67
CA ALA A 227 -2.10 -20.26 -3.71
C ALA A 227 -2.73 -18.93 -3.28
N CYS A 228 -3.24 -18.14 -4.23
CA CYS A 228 -3.96 -16.90 -3.92
C CYS A 228 -5.24 -17.15 -3.11
N LEU A 229 -6.02 -18.16 -3.47
CA LEU A 229 -7.24 -18.51 -2.72
C LEU A 229 -6.93 -19.00 -1.31
N LEU A 230 -5.89 -19.81 -1.13
CA LEU A 230 -5.43 -20.26 0.19
C LEU A 230 -4.95 -19.07 1.05
N PHE A 231 -4.24 -18.12 0.43
CA PHE A 231 -3.82 -16.90 1.11
C PHE A 231 -5.04 -16.08 1.59
N VAL A 232 -6.01 -15.84 0.69
CA VAL A 232 -7.24 -15.12 1.02
C VAL A 232 -8.04 -15.86 2.09
N ALA A 233 -8.24 -17.17 1.93
CA ALA A 233 -8.95 -18.00 2.90
C ALA A 233 -8.26 -18.00 4.28
N GLY A 234 -6.92 -18.03 4.29
CA GLY A 234 -6.13 -17.92 5.54
C GLY A 234 -6.39 -16.62 6.27
N ILE A 235 -6.38 -15.47 5.55
CA ILE A 235 -6.71 -14.16 6.14
C ILE A 235 -8.14 -14.16 6.71
N LEU A 236 -9.12 -14.61 5.94
CA LEU A 236 -10.52 -14.64 6.36
C LEU A 236 -10.78 -15.59 7.55
N ALA A 237 -9.95 -16.64 7.66
CA ALA A 237 -9.97 -17.56 8.81
C ALA A 237 -9.20 -17.03 10.04
N GLY A 238 -8.63 -15.81 9.97
CA GLY A 238 -7.90 -15.21 11.08
C GLY A 238 -6.46 -15.69 11.24
N ALA A 239 -5.89 -16.38 10.24
CA ALA A 239 -4.48 -16.77 10.28
C ALA A 239 -3.56 -15.54 10.24
N PRO A 240 -2.39 -15.60 10.92
CA PRO A 240 -1.38 -14.54 10.83
C PRO A 240 -0.99 -14.31 9.36
N VAL A 241 -1.12 -13.07 8.89
CA VAL A 241 -0.97 -12.69 7.46
C VAL A 241 0.39 -13.11 6.90
N GLY A 242 1.47 -13.00 7.72
CA GLY A 242 2.82 -13.44 7.36
C GLY A 242 2.92 -14.94 7.13
N LEU A 243 2.25 -15.77 7.94
CA LEU A 243 2.25 -17.22 7.76
C LEU A 243 1.40 -17.64 6.56
N ALA A 244 0.23 -17.00 6.38
CA ALA A 244 -0.64 -17.27 5.23
C ALA A 244 0.07 -16.93 3.90
N SER A 245 0.73 -15.78 3.83
CA SER A 245 1.51 -15.39 2.64
C SER A 245 2.74 -16.28 2.42
N ALA A 246 3.43 -16.68 3.49
CA ALA A 246 4.57 -17.59 3.40
C ALA A 246 4.17 -18.98 2.87
N ALA A 247 3.07 -19.55 3.36
CA ALA A 247 2.55 -20.82 2.89
C ALA A 247 2.15 -20.75 1.40
N ALA A 248 1.45 -19.71 0.99
CA ALA A 248 1.06 -19.49 -0.39
C ALA A 248 2.28 -19.28 -1.32
N ALA A 249 3.26 -18.48 -0.88
CA ALA A 249 4.51 -18.28 -1.62
C ALA A 249 5.31 -19.58 -1.74
N ALA A 250 5.40 -20.39 -0.67
CA ALA A 250 6.08 -21.68 -0.69
C ALA A 250 5.45 -22.65 -1.69
N LEU A 251 4.11 -22.69 -1.77
CA LEU A 251 3.39 -23.51 -2.76
C LEU A 251 3.77 -23.11 -4.20
N LEU A 252 3.83 -21.80 -4.49
CA LEU A 252 4.23 -21.33 -5.82
C LEU A 252 5.71 -21.53 -6.10
N LEU A 253 6.58 -21.30 -5.12
CA LEU A 253 8.02 -21.58 -5.25
C LEU A 253 8.25 -23.04 -5.62
N LEU A 254 7.56 -23.98 -4.96
CA LEU A 254 7.62 -25.40 -5.29
C LEU A 254 7.13 -25.67 -6.71
N GLY A 255 5.98 -25.11 -7.09
CA GLY A 255 5.43 -25.27 -8.45
C GLY A 255 6.39 -24.78 -9.53
N PHE A 256 7.02 -23.60 -9.33
CA PHE A 256 8.00 -23.06 -10.28
C PHE A 256 9.34 -23.83 -10.24
N ALA A 257 9.79 -24.29 -9.07
CA ALA A 257 10.99 -25.13 -8.96
C ALA A 257 10.89 -26.42 -9.77
N LEU A 258 9.70 -27.02 -9.80
CA LEU A 258 9.44 -28.25 -10.52
C LEU A 258 9.26 -28.06 -12.03
N ARG A 259 8.76 -26.91 -12.48
CA ARG A 259 8.38 -26.70 -13.90
C ARG A 259 9.25 -25.68 -14.63
N PHE A 260 9.63 -24.58 -13.99
CA PHE A 260 10.41 -23.48 -14.57
C PHE A 260 11.43 -22.92 -13.56
N PRO A 261 12.45 -23.69 -13.15
CA PRO A 261 13.41 -23.28 -12.12
C PRO A 261 14.18 -21.99 -12.48
N GLY A 262 14.34 -21.68 -13.76
CA GLY A 262 15.00 -20.47 -14.24
C GLY A 262 14.27 -19.16 -13.90
N THR A 263 13.00 -19.23 -13.47
CA THR A 263 12.24 -18.06 -12.99
C THR A 263 12.65 -17.68 -11.56
N LEU A 264 13.15 -18.64 -10.78
CA LEU A 264 13.51 -18.44 -9.38
C LEU A 264 14.89 -17.74 -9.29
N ARG A 265 14.84 -16.45 -9.00
CA ARG A 265 16.04 -15.58 -8.87
C ARG A 265 16.05 -14.90 -7.50
N PRO A 266 17.22 -14.62 -6.91
CA PRO A 266 17.32 -13.88 -5.63
C PRO A 266 16.64 -12.50 -5.69
N ALA A 267 16.51 -11.91 -6.88
CA ALA A 267 15.84 -10.63 -7.10
C ALA A 267 14.32 -10.67 -6.81
N LEU A 268 13.69 -11.85 -6.67
CA LEU A 268 12.30 -11.99 -6.21
C LEU A 268 12.09 -11.46 -4.79
N LEU A 269 13.14 -11.52 -3.93
CA LEU A 269 13.04 -11.02 -2.57
C LEU A 269 13.20 -9.49 -2.57
N PRO A 270 12.24 -8.73 -2.01
CA PRO A 270 12.29 -7.26 -1.97
C PRO A 270 13.19 -6.74 -0.85
N TRP A 271 14.48 -7.15 -0.84
CA TRP A 271 15.42 -6.85 0.23
C TRP A 271 15.54 -5.35 0.55
N ARG A 272 15.38 -4.48 -0.48
CA ARG A 272 15.42 -3.02 -0.32
C ARG A 272 14.28 -2.50 0.54
N LEU A 273 13.07 -3.06 0.33
CA LEU A 273 11.89 -2.73 1.12
C LEU A 273 12.06 -3.21 2.57
N LEU A 274 12.61 -4.41 2.77
CA LEU A 274 12.86 -4.95 4.10
C LEU A 274 13.87 -4.09 4.86
N VAL A 275 14.97 -3.67 4.21
CA VAL A 275 15.98 -2.76 4.79
C VAL A 275 15.38 -1.39 5.11
N PHE A 276 14.57 -0.82 4.20
CA PHE A 276 13.87 0.45 4.43
C PHE A 276 12.98 0.39 5.67
N VAL A 277 12.10 -0.61 5.75
CA VAL A 277 11.16 -0.76 6.87
C VAL A 277 11.90 -0.96 8.18
N THR A 278 12.91 -1.81 8.21
CA THR A 278 13.74 -2.02 9.41
C THR A 278 14.39 -0.73 9.89
N GLY A 279 15.06 0.00 8.98
CA GLY A 279 15.70 1.27 9.31
C GLY A 279 14.71 2.33 9.80
N LEU A 280 13.55 2.45 9.12
CA LEU A 280 12.49 3.38 9.50
C LEU A 280 12.01 3.13 10.93
N PHE A 281 11.69 1.87 11.28
CA PHE A 281 11.19 1.56 12.61
C PHE A 281 12.23 1.82 13.72
N LEU A 282 13.52 1.52 13.49
CA LEU A 282 14.58 1.84 14.44
C LEU A 282 14.74 3.33 14.66
N VAL A 283 14.70 4.13 13.58
CA VAL A 283 14.81 5.59 13.68
C VAL A 283 13.59 6.18 14.41
N VAL A 284 12.37 5.75 14.05
CA VAL A 284 11.15 6.24 14.70
C VAL A 284 11.12 5.88 16.19
N GLN A 285 11.54 4.66 16.56
CA GLN A 285 11.65 4.23 17.95
C GLN A 285 12.65 5.11 18.71
N THR A 286 13.78 5.45 18.10
CA THR A 286 14.78 6.34 18.72
C THR A 286 14.20 7.73 18.96
N ILE A 287 13.54 8.33 17.96
CA ILE A 287 12.94 9.66 18.09
C ILE A 287 11.84 9.65 19.16
N GLY A 288 11.03 8.57 19.24
CA GLY A 288 9.99 8.40 20.26
C GLY A 288 10.53 8.54 21.68
N GLN A 289 11.71 7.92 21.96
CA GLN A 289 12.35 7.99 23.27
C GLN A 289 12.99 9.35 23.63
N HIS A 290 13.11 10.27 22.66
CA HIS A 290 13.83 11.54 22.83
C HIS A 290 12.92 12.78 22.65
N GLY A 291 11.71 12.75 23.23
CA GLY A 291 10.83 13.92 23.34
C GLY A 291 9.75 14.05 22.26
N LEU A 292 9.54 13.04 21.45
CA LEU A 292 8.43 13.03 20.48
C LEU A 292 7.07 13.08 21.18
N ASP A 293 6.94 12.47 22.36
CA ASP A 293 5.67 12.36 23.09
C ASP A 293 5.12 13.74 23.50
N ASP A 294 5.97 14.66 23.97
CA ASP A 294 5.55 16.01 24.32
C ASP A 294 5.06 16.81 23.10
N LEU A 295 5.77 16.71 21.98
CA LEU A 295 5.37 17.34 20.72
C LEU A 295 4.05 16.76 20.22
N VAL A 296 3.91 15.44 20.24
CA VAL A 296 2.69 14.74 19.81
C VAL A 296 1.51 15.11 20.72
N ALA A 297 1.70 15.17 22.04
CA ALA A 297 0.68 15.58 22.99
C ALA A 297 0.25 17.05 22.76
N TRP A 298 1.19 17.93 22.44
CA TRP A 298 0.90 19.32 22.08
C TRP A 298 0.12 19.42 20.77
N LEU A 299 0.51 18.68 19.72
CA LEU A 299 -0.17 18.64 18.43
C LEU A 299 -1.58 18.05 18.56
N ALA A 300 -1.73 16.93 19.24
CA ALA A 300 -3.01 16.26 19.44
C ALA A 300 -3.97 17.08 20.31
N GLY A 301 -3.42 17.97 21.18
CA GLY A 301 -4.18 18.84 22.06
C GLY A 301 -4.94 18.10 23.16
N ARG A 302 -5.63 18.88 23.99
CA ARG A 302 -6.49 18.36 25.09
C ARG A 302 -7.97 18.63 24.86
N ASP A 303 -8.31 19.26 23.73
CA ASP A 303 -9.69 19.62 23.40
C ASP A 303 -10.53 18.36 23.17
N GLY A 304 -11.75 18.34 23.66
CA GLY A 304 -12.76 17.31 23.36
C GLY A 304 -13.64 17.70 22.16
N GLY A 305 -14.55 16.80 21.80
CA GLY A 305 -15.52 17.03 20.73
C GLY A 305 -14.89 17.26 19.35
N ALA A 306 -15.57 18.06 18.50
CA ALA A 306 -15.13 18.29 17.13
C ALA A 306 -13.72 18.90 16.98
N PRO A 307 -13.30 19.90 17.76
CA PRO A 307 -11.93 20.42 17.69
C PRO A 307 -10.89 19.35 18.04
N GLY A 308 -11.13 18.54 19.09
CA GLY A 308 -10.25 17.46 19.49
C GLY A 308 -10.14 16.36 18.43
N ALA A 309 -11.25 15.98 17.82
CA ALA A 309 -11.28 15.01 16.72
C ALA A 309 -10.49 15.52 15.50
N LEU A 310 -10.70 16.75 15.08
CA LEU A 310 -9.96 17.38 13.96
C LEU A 310 -8.46 17.48 14.25
N ARG A 311 -8.08 17.84 15.50
CA ARG A 311 -6.66 17.88 15.90
C ARG A 311 -6.04 16.48 15.91
N ALA A 312 -6.70 15.47 16.49
CA ALA A 312 -6.19 14.11 16.53
C ALA A 312 -6.04 13.53 15.12
N GLY A 313 -7.05 13.67 14.27
CA GLY A 313 -7.00 13.21 12.89
C GLY A 313 -5.98 13.98 12.04
N GLY A 314 -5.90 15.29 12.17
CA GLY A 314 -4.91 16.13 11.50
C GLY A 314 -3.48 15.80 11.91
N THR A 315 -3.24 15.60 13.22
CA THR A 315 -1.93 15.17 13.75
C THR A 315 -1.57 13.77 13.20
N GLY A 316 -2.52 12.83 13.20
CA GLY A 316 -2.32 11.52 12.62
C GLY A 316 -1.94 11.58 11.13
N ALA A 317 -2.67 12.37 10.34
CA ALA A 317 -2.39 12.57 8.92
C ALA A 317 -1.01 13.21 8.67
N LEU A 318 -0.67 14.24 9.43
CA LEU A 318 0.62 14.92 9.34
C LEU A 318 1.77 13.97 9.68
N LEU A 319 1.72 13.32 10.83
CA LEU A 319 2.77 12.40 11.29
C LEU A 319 2.89 11.19 10.39
N ALA A 320 1.77 10.64 9.89
CA ALA A 320 1.82 9.52 8.95
C ALA A 320 2.59 9.87 7.66
N ASN A 321 2.46 11.09 7.16
CA ASN A 321 3.26 11.55 6.01
C ASN A 321 4.74 11.78 6.35
N LEU A 322 5.07 12.06 7.61
CA LEU A 322 6.46 12.23 8.03
C LEU A 322 7.18 10.90 8.29
N VAL A 323 6.51 9.97 9.01
CA VAL A 323 7.17 8.77 9.55
C VAL A 323 6.56 7.44 9.10
N ASN A 324 5.39 7.40 8.53
CA ASN A 324 4.55 6.26 8.14
C ASN A 324 3.32 6.10 9.06
N ASN A 325 2.25 5.49 8.51
CA ASN A 325 0.94 5.38 9.16
C ASN A 325 0.96 4.63 10.50
N LEU A 326 1.61 3.47 10.59
CA LEU A 326 1.61 2.67 11.81
C LEU A 326 2.39 3.32 12.95
N PRO A 327 3.65 3.78 12.79
CA PRO A 327 4.33 4.54 13.82
C PRO A 327 3.59 5.81 14.25
N ALA A 328 3.00 6.55 13.30
CA ALA A 328 2.22 7.75 13.60
C ALA A 328 0.99 7.44 14.45
N TYR A 329 0.26 6.38 14.11
CA TYR A 329 -0.88 5.92 14.89
C TYR A 329 -0.47 5.62 16.33
N LEU A 330 0.57 4.79 16.52
CA LEU A 330 1.03 4.39 17.86
C LEU A 330 1.50 5.58 18.70
N ALA A 331 2.21 6.54 18.10
CA ALA A 331 2.69 7.72 18.81
C ALA A 331 1.54 8.62 19.29
N VAL A 332 0.53 8.86 18.44
CA VAL A 332 -0.62 9.69 18.84
C VAL A 332 -1.56 8.94 19.78
N GLU A 333 -1.79 7.65 19.53
CA GLU A 333 -2.59 6.79 20.39
C GLU A 333 -2.11 6.80 21.86
N ALA A 334 -0.78 6.76 22.05
CA ALA A 334 -0.16 6.74 23.38
C ALA A 334 -0.49 7.97 24.24
N VAL A 335 -0.72 9.12 23.62
CA VAL A 335 -1.00 10.39 24.30
C VAL A 335 -2.50 10.72 24.39
N LEU A 336 -3.37 9.92 23.71
CA LEU A 336 -4.82 10.12 23.80
C LEU A 336 -5.38 9.58 25.10
N PRO A 337 -6.33 10.31 25.76
CA PRO A 337 -7.00 9.84 26.96
C PRO A 337 -7.68 8.47 26.75
N ALA A 338 -7.60 7.60 27.76
CA ALA A 338 -8.31 6.34 27.75
C ALA A 338 -9.83 6.59 27.67
N GLY A 339 -10.52 5.92 26.74
CA GLY A 339 -11.98 6.05 26.57
C GLY A 339 -12.43 7.15 25.61
N ASP A 340 -11.54 8.03 25.11
CA ASP A 340 -11.89 9.02 24.09
C ASP A 340 -11.99 8.36 22.70
N ARG A 341 -13.10 7.68 22.47
CA ARG A 341 -13.38 6.94 21.22
C ARG A 341 -13.42 7.85 20.01
N GLN A 342 -14.00 9.06 20.15
CA GLN A 342 -14.17 9.99 19.04
C GLN A 342 -12.80 10.44 18.48
N ARG A 343 -11.88 10.83 19.38
CA ARG A 343 -10.52 11.22 18.97
C ARG A 343 -9.72 10.03 18.42
N LEU A 344 -9.91 8.83 18.97
CA LEU A 344 -9.25 7.63 18.48
C LEU A 344 -9.69 7.26 17.05
N PHE A 345 -11.00 7.32 16.75
CA PHE A 345 -11.49 7.08 15.39
C PHE A 345 -11.10 8.19 14.41
N ALA A 346 -11.06 9.44 14.86
CA ALA A 346 -10.54 10.53 14.06
C ALA A 346 -9.04 10.34 13.75
N LEU A 347 -8.24 9.90 14.73
CA LEU A 347 -6.84 9.51 14.52
C LEU A 347 -6.72 8.40 13.47
N LEU A 348 -7.53 7.35 13.56
CA LEU A 348 -7.57 6.28 12.56
C LEU A 348 -7.84 6.81 11.16
N ILE A 349 -8.84 7.67 11.00
CA ILE A 349 -9.13 8.31 9.72
C ILE A 349 -7.90 9.08 9.22
N GLY A 350 -7.29 9.86 10.09
CA GLY A 350 -6.09 10.63 9.77
C GLY A 350 -4.92 9.77 9.33
N THR A 351 -4.67 8.64 10.00
CA THR A 351 -3.55 7.73 9.69
C THR A 351 -3.82 6.75 8.56
N ASN A 352 -5.07 6.60 8.11
CA ASN A 352 -5.43 5.70 7.00
C ASN A 352 -5.66 6.48 5.69
N VAL A 353 -6.40 7.59 5.73
CA VAL A 353 -6.71 8.41 4.55
C VAL A 353 -5.63 9.48 4.30
N GLY A 354 -5.04 10.01 5.38
CA GLY A 354 -4.01 11.05 5.30
C GLY A 354 -2.69 10.64 4.62
N PRO A 355 -2.16 9.41 4.77
CA PRO A 355 -0.83 9.03 4.32
C PRO A 355 -0.74 8.75 2.81
N LEU A 356 -1.18 9.68 2.00
CA LEU A 356 -1.16 9.58 0.54
C LEU A 356 -0.22 10.59 -0.12
N ALA A 357 0.14 11.67 0.59
CA ALA A 357 0.89 12.75 -0.01
C ALA A 357 2.35 12.39 -0.28
N LEU A 358 2.98 11.58 0.58
CA LEU A 358 4.37 11.16 0.41
C LEU A 358 4.51 9.65 0.17
N PRO A 359 5.51 9.22 -0.63
CA PRO A 359 5.66 7.81 -0.99
C PRO A 359 5.87 6.84 0.17
N TRP A 360 6.48 7.29 1.26
CA TRP A 360 6.77 6.49 2.46
C TRP A 360 5.70 6.59 3.53
N ALA A 361 4.67 7.40 3.31
CA ALA A 361 3.62 7.67 4.29
C ALA A 361 2.79 6.42 4.65
N SER A 362 2.66 5.47 3.74
CA SER A 362 2.06 4.17 4.02
C SER A 362 2.85 3.04 3.38
N LEU A 363 2.79 1.87 4.02
CA LEU A 363 3.43 0.67 3.51
C LEU A 363 2.81 0.23 2.19
N ALA A 364 1.49 0.35 2.04
CA ALA A 364 0.80 0.08 0.78
C ALA A 364 1.33 0.95 -0.38
N THR A 365 1.64 2.22 -0.13
CA THR A 365 2.23 3.10 -1.16
C THR A 365 3.63 2.64 -1.56
N LEU A 366 4.45 2.19 -0.62
CA LEU A 366 5.78 1.63 -0.91
C LEU A 366 5.69 0.35 -1.74
N LEU A 367 4.80 -0.57 -1.36
CA LEU A 367 4.53 -1.82 -2.08
C LEU A 367 4.02 -1.53 -3.50
N TRP A 368 3.09 -0.60 -3.65
CA TRP A 368 2.59 -0.14 -4.93
C TRP A 368 3.72 0.40 -5.83
N LEU A 369 4.58 1.27 -5.29
CA LEU A 369 5.73 1.80 -6.03
C LEU A 369 6.68 0.70 -6.46
N GLU A 370 6.95 -0.28 -5.59
CA GLU A 370 7.79 -1.43 -5.93
C GLU A 370 7.18 -2.23 -7.08
N ARG A 371 5.85 -2.44 -7.09
CA ARG A 371 5.15 -3.11 -8.21
C ARG A 371 5.21 -2.31 -9.49
N CYS A 372 5.02 -1.00 -9.45
CA CYS A 372 5.17 -0.13 -10.61
C CYS A 372 6.59 -0.17 -11.17
N ARG A 373 7.61 -0.13 -10.29
CA ARG A 373 9.03 -0.22 -10.69
C ARG A 373 9.37 -1.56 -11.31
N ALA A 374 8.93 -2.67 -10.71
CA ALA A 374 9.14 -4.02 -11.23
C ALA A 374 8.55 -4.18 -12.65
N ALA A 375 7.44 -3.49 -12.92
CA ALA A 375 6.81 -3.44 -14.25
C ALA A 375 7.43 -2.39 -15.19
N GLY A 376 8.47 -1.66 -14.79
CA GLY A 376 9.09 -0.60 -15.60
C GLY A 376 8.22 0.66 -15.79
N VAL A 377 7.21 0.86 -14.94
CA VAL A 377 6.27 1.98 -15.04
C VAL A 377 6.78 3.20 -14.31
N ALA A 378 6.93 4.31 -15.02
CA ALA A 378 7.24 5.62 -14.45
C ALA A 378 5.95 6.35 -14.07
N VAL A 379 5.76 6.61 -12.78
CA VAL A 379 4.63 7.39 -12.27
C VAL A 379 4.98 8.89 -12.34
N PRO A 380 4.09 9.76 -12.85
CA PRO A 380 4.32 11.20 -12.85
C PRO A 380 4.24 11.77 -11.43
N LEU A 381 5.40 11.76 -10.74
CA LEU A 381 5.50 11.97 -9.30
C LEU A 381 4.90 13.31 -8.84
N ALA A 382 5.20 14.42 -9.54
CA ALA A 382 4.66 15.74 -9.16
C ALA A 382 3.12 15.77 -9.19
N ARG A 383 2.52 15.21 -10.26
CA ARG A 383 1.05 15.10 -10.36
C ARG A 383 0.48 14.19 -9.28
N TYR A 384 1.14 13.07 -9.02
CA TYR A 384 0.76 12.15 -7.96
C TYR A 384 0.76 12.85 -6.59
N LEU A 385 1.85 13.51 -6.20
CA LEU A 385 1.99 14.20 -4.92
C LEU A 385 0.91 15.27 -4.72
N LEU A 386 0.71 16.14 -5.73
CA LEU A 386 -0.29 17.22 -5.64
C LEU A 386 -1.72 16.71 -5.53
N THR A 387 -2.08 15.72 -6.36
CA THR A 387 -3.46 15.19 -6.36
C THR A 387 -3.72 14.30 -5.15
N SER A 388 -2.71 13.58 -4.66
CA SER A 388 -2.79 12.79 -3.44
C SER A 388 -2.86 13.67 -2.19
N ALA A 389 -2.14 14.79 -2.16
CA ALA A 389 -2.28 15.77 -1.07
C ALA A 389 -3.70 16.36 -1.01
N ALA A 390 -4.30 16.68 -2.16
CA ALA A 390 -5.69 17.11 -2.21
C ALA A 390 -6.65 16.04 -1.68
N LEU A 391 -6.44 14.77 -2.07
CA LEU A 391 -7.25 13.65 -1.55
C LEU A 391 -7.03 13.45 -0.05
N ALA A 392 -5.79 13.50 0.43
CA ALA A 392 -5.46 13.36 1.85
C ALA A 392 -6.22 14.38 2.71
N VAL A 393 -6.24 15.65 2.28
CA VAL A 393 -6.95 16.71 3.00
C VAL A 393 -8.46 16.54 2.89
N LEU A 394 -9.00 16.49 1.66
CA LEU A 394 -10.45 16.45 1.45
C LEU A 394 -11.08 15.16 1.95
N GLY A 395 -10.42 14.02 1.73
CA GLY A 395 -10.88 12.70 2.18
C GLY A 395 -10.87 12.59 3.71
N THR A 396 -9.80 13.05 4.37
CA THR A 396 -9.71 13.05 5.84
C THR A 396 -10.78 13.97 6.44
N LEU A 397 -10.93 15.18 5.94
CA LEU A 397 -11.95 16.12 6.44
C LEU A 397 -13.37 15.60 6.23
N ALA A 398 -13.67 15.04 5.06
CA ALA A 398 -14.99 14.46 4.79
C ALA A 398 -15.30 13.26 5.71
N ALA A 399 -14.33 12.37 5.90
CA ALA A 399 -14.50 11.21 6.76
C ALA A 399 -14.62 11.59 8.26
N ILE A 400 -13.81 12.54 8.76
CA ILE A 400 -13.96 13.06 10.13
C ILE A 400 -15.29 13.80 10.27
N GLY A 401 -15.68 14.61 9.27
CA GLY A 401 -16.96 15.31 9.29
C GLY A 401 -18.15 14.35 9.45
N THR A 402 -18.15 13.22 8.74
CA THR A 402 -19.20 12.20 8.89
C THR A 402 -19.11 11.43 10.21
N LEU A 403 -17.90 11.20 10.75
CA LEU A 403 -17.75 10.65 12.10
C LEU A 403 -18.41 11.53 13.15
N LEU A 404 -18.24 12.86 13.05
CA LEU A 404 -18.83 13.84 13.99
C LEU A 404 -20.36 13.94 13.90
N LEU A 405 -20.97 13.46 12.79
CA LEU A 405 -22.42 13.43 12.65
C LEU A 405 -23.05 12.19 13.29
N THR A 406 -22.25 11.16 13.58
CA THR A 406 -22.72 9.84 14.06
C THR A 406 -22.26 9.50 15.47
N SER A 407 -21.44 10.36 16.09
CA SER A 407 -20.88 10.19 17.45
C SER A 407 -21.58 11.04 18.50
#